data_53eb77b50d3555ebb50c8a70ea55612c
#
_entry.id   53eb77b50d3555ebb50c8a70ea55612c
#
_cell.length_a   1.000
_cell.length_b   1.000
_cell.length_c   1.000
_cell.angle_alpha   90.00
_cell.angle_beta   90.00
_cell.angle_gamma   90.00
#
_symmetry.space_group_name_H-M   'P 1'
#
loop_
_entity.id
_entity.type
_entity.pdbx_description
1 polymer ?
#
loop_
_entity_poly.entity_id
_entity_poly.type
_entity_poly.pdbx_seq_one_letter_code
_entity_poly.pdbx_strand_id
1 'polypeptide(L)'
;MKNIQLTLLVAIILGFVTKSYAQPKKYDITNGMGIFGGITKIDIDTDNFTTEQGDGFLFGMSATVDLPHKWYNMSYGMQLSENYLKISGRPSMSIGQEEFLEYKMFAAQLALLGHLKVVGSYLTIDVGPMLQYNGKLELKNEDQKSYYINAYTNLMADDITPISQFNFNGLVGASVGYKFIKLRAQYIYGFTNIFKKLNSQDIDTSGGESNFKGNQNMLVFGAMISF
;
A
#
# COMPACT_ATOMS: atom_id res chain seq x y z
N MET A 1 -34.27 -2.54 -5.87
CA MET A 1 -33.43 -3.42 -6.73
C MET A 1 -31.98 -3.56 -6.21
N LYS A 2 -31.34 -2.52 -5.68
CA LYS A 2 -29.94 -2.61 -5.15
C LYS A 2 -29.75 -3.63 -4.01
N ASN A 3 -30.74 -3.76 -3.11
CA ASN A 3 -30.63 -4.67 -1.95
C ASN A 3 -30.74 -6.16 -2.35
N ILE A 4 -31.46 -6.47 -3.43
CA ILE A 4 -31.63 -7.85 -3.93
C ILE A 4 -30.31 -8.36 -4.55
N GLN A 5 -29.58 -7.51 -5.24
CA GLN A 5 -28.27 -7.86 -5.82
C GLN A 5 -27.22 -8.12 -4.74
N LEU A 6 -27.22 -7.33 -3.68
CA LEU A 6 -26.32 -7.53 -2.55
C LEU A 6 -26.64 -8.83 -1.78
N THR A 7 -27.94 -9.12 -1.57
CA THR A 7 -28.38 -10.37 -0.92
C THR A 7 -28.04 -11.58 -1.76
N LEU A 8 -28.17 -11.49 -3.08
CA LEU A 8 -27.80 -12.58 -4.00
C LEU A 8 -26.27 -12.82 -4.02
N LEU A 9 -25.49 -11.75 -3.98
CA LEU A 9 -24.03 -11.84 -3.92
C LEU A 9 -23.57 -12.49 -2.60
N VAL A 10 -24.15 -12.11 -1.49
CA VAL A 10 -23.87 -12.71 -0.17
C VAL A 10 -24.32 -14.17 -0.11
N ALA A 11 -25.47 -14.52 -0.70
CA ALA A 11 -25.96 -15.89 -0.76
C ALA A 11 -25.07 -16.79 -1.64
N ILE A 12 -24.54 -16.27 -2.73
CA ILE A 12 -23.57 -16.98 -3.59
C ILE A 12 -22.27 -17.21 -2.82
N ILE A 13 -21.74 -16.21 -2.12
CA ILE A 13 -20.52 -16.34 -1.31
C ILE A 13 -20.72 -17.36 -0.18
N LEU A 14 -21.86 -17.33 0.52
CA LEU A 14 -22.19 -18.29 1.57
C LEU A 14 -22.42 -19.72 1.01
N GLY A 15 -22.94 -19.86 -0.21
CA GLY A 15 -23.14 -21.16 -0.87
C GLY A 15 -21.85 -21.90 -1.20
N PHE A 16 -20.73 -21.18 -1.39
CA PHE A 16 -19.41 -21.79 -1.63
C PHE A 16 -18.71 -22.26 -0.34
N VAL A 17 -19.16 -21.82 0.84
CA VAL A 17 -18.52 -22.15 2.13
C VAL A 17 -18.93 -23.53 2.67
N THR A 18 -19.99 -24.14 2.14
CA THR A 18 -20.61 -25.34 2.75
C THR A 18 -20.13 -26.70 2.23
N LYS A 19 -19.11 -26.77 1.39
CA LYS A 19 -18.60 -28.07 0.92
C LYS A 19 -17.11 -28.19 1.02
N SER A 20 -16.59 -28.57 2.16
CA SER A 20 -15.29 -29.23 2.23
C SER A 20 -15.09 -30.05 3.50
N TYR A 21 -15.90 -31.10 3.64
CA TYR A 21 -15.56 -32.22 4.50
C TYR A 21 -15.45 -33.47 3.63
N ALA A 22 -14.43 -33.54 2.81
CA ALA A 22 -14.14 -34.76 2.06
C ALA A 22 -12.64 -35.01 2.05
N GLN A 23 -12.27 -36.01 2.87
CA GLN A 23 -11.01 -36.76 2.92
C GLN A 23 -9.75 -36.00 3.40
N PRO A 24 -9.06 -36.56 4.43
CA PRO A 24 -7.72 -36.08 4.81
C PRO A 24 -6.74 -36.50 3.72
N LYS A 25 -6.49 -35.64 2.76
CA LYS A 25 -5.28 -35.74 1.93
C LYS A 25 -4.09 -35.58 2.87
N LYS A 26 -3.17 -36.53 2.84
CA LYS A 26 -1.88 -36.42 3.51
C LYS A 26 -1.12 -35.31 2.80
N TYR A 27 -1.15 -34.11 3.35
CA TYR A 27 -0.39 -32.99 2.81
C TYR A 27 0.93 -32.93 3.56
N ASP A 28 2.02 -33.02 2.85
CA ASP A 28 3.30 -32.65 3.42
C ASP A 28 3.30 -31.12 3.64
N ILE A 29 3.78 -30.69 4.80
CA ILE A 29 3.96 -29.27 5.09
C ILE A 29 5.06 -28.77 4.16
N THR A 30 4.69 -28.09 3.11
CA THR A 30 5.65 -27.49 2.18
C THR A 30 5.84 -26.03 2.56
N ASN A 31 7.04 -25.72 3.07
CA ASN A 31 7.50 -24.36 3.18
C ASN A 31 7.86 -23.87 1.77
N GLY A 32 7.08 -22.95 1.22
CA GLY A 32 7.31 -22.40 -0.11
C GLY A 32 7.99 -21.05 -0.02
N MET A 33 9.05 -20.87 -0.78
CA MET A 33 9.59 -19.54 -1.07
C MET A 33 8.92 -18.99 -2.34
N GLY A 34 8.77 -17.68 -2.43
CA GLY A 34 8.23 -17.04 -3.61
C GLY A 34 8.84 -15.66 -3.83
N ILE A 35 8.95 -15.31 -5.08
CA ILE A 35 9.27 -13.95 -5.52
C ILE A 35 8.01 -13.33 -6.12
N PHE A 36 7.80 -12.07 -5.87
CA PHE A 36 6.66 -11.35 -6.43
C PHE A 36 7.04 -9.97 -6.91
N GLY A 37 6.27 -9.49 -7.87
CA GLY A 37 6.39 -8.16 -8.40
C GLY A 37 5.02 -7.62 -8.81
N GLY A 38 4.88 -6.31 -8.79
CA GLY A 38 3.61 -5.68 -9.11
C GLY A 38 3.72 -4.19 -9.35
N ILE A 39 2.62 -3.64 -9.83
CA ILE A 39 2.39 -2.21 -9.95
C ILE A 39 1.65 -1.71 -8.72
N THR A 40 1.89 -0.47 -8.37
CA THR A 40 1.25 0.19 -7.23
C THR A 40 0.53 1.45 -7.68
N LYS A 41 -0.54 1.77 -6.95
CA LYS A 41 -1.22 3.05 -6.99
C LYS A 41 -1.22 3.58 -5.57
N ILE A 42 -0.57 4.71 -5.34
CA ILE A 42 -0.39 5.28 -4.01
C ILE A 42 -1.01 6.66 -3.92
N ASP A 43 -1.56 6.97 -2.75
CA ASP A 43 -2.04 8.30 -2.38
C ASP A 43 -1.79 8.53 -0.89
N ILE A 44 -1.93 9.78 -0.46
CA ILE A 44 -1.88 10.17 0.95
C ILE A 44 -3.19 10.87 1.30
N ASP A 45 -3.92 10.28 2.22
CA ASP A 45 -5.11 10.88 2.81
C ASP A 45 -4.68 11.98 3.79
N THR A 46 -4.87 13.24 3.39
CA THR A 46 -4.41 14.43 4.13
C THR A 46 -5.28 15.65 3.82
N ASP A 47 -5.49 16.48 4.83
CA ASP A 47 -6.15 17.78 4.69
C ASP A 47 -5.13 18.91 4.44
N ASN A 48 -3.84 18.65 4.62
CA ASN A 48 -2.79 19.66 4.47
C ASN A 48 -2.44 19.98 3.01
N PHE A 49 -2.57 19.01 2.12
CA PHE A 49 -2.13 19.12 0.75
C PHE A 49 -3.21 18.61 -0.20
N THR A 50 -3.34 19.25 -1.36
CA THR A 50 -4.09 18.63 -2.46
C THR A 50 -3.17 17.59 -3.12
N THR A 51 -3.59 16.34 -3.07
CA THR A 51 -2.84 15.20 -3.61
C THR A 51 -3.56 14.57 -4.79
N GLU A 52 -2.81 13.88 -5.63
CA GLU A 52 -3.33 13.03 -6.71
C GLU A 52 -2.65 11.67 -6.64
N GLN A 53 -3.38 10.63 -6.97
CA GLN A 53 -2.87 9.27 -6.98
C GLN A 53 -1.68 9.14 -7.92
N GLY A 54 -0.59 8.62 -7.39
CA GLY A 54 0.63 8.34 -8.15
C GLY A 54 0.82 6.86 -8.42
N ASP A 55 1.70 6.58 -9.34
CA ASP A 55 2.07 5.25 -9.77
C ASP A 55 3.37 4.79 -9.13
N GLY A 56 3.59 3.48 -9.14
CA GLY A 56 4.85 2.90 -8.71
C GLY A 56 4.93 1.42 -9.03
N PHE A 57 5.97 0.81 -8.51
CA PHE A 57 6.17 -0.63 -8.60
C PHE A 57 6.75 -1.17 -7.30
N LEU A 58 6.57 -2.46 -7.10
CA LEU A 58 7.19 -3.17 -6.01
C LEU A 58 7.76 -4.51 -6.48
N PHE A 59 8.77 -4.96 -5.75
CA PHE A 59 9.36 -6.28 -5.90
C PHE A 59 9.70 -6.84 -4.52
N GLY A 60 9.53 -8.14 -4.33
CA GLY A 60 9.79 -8.74 -3.04
C GLY A 60 9.90 -10.26 -3.07
N MET A 61 10.18 -10.78 -1.89
CA MET A 61 10.21 -12.21 -1.63
C MET A 61 9.41 -12.54 -0.37
N SER A 62 8.86 -13.72 -0.33
CA SER A 62 8.15 -14.21 0.84
C SER A 62 8.39 -15.71 1.04
N ALA A 63 8.33 -16.12 2.30
CA ALA A 63 8.28 -17.53 2.66
C ALA A 63 6.90 -17.83 3.25
N THR A 64 6.24 -18.82 2.69
CA THR A 64 4.92 -19.27 3.11
C THR A 64 5.02 -20.59 3.85
N VAL A 65 4.43 -20.64 5.04
CA VAL A 65 4.24 -21.88 5.79
C VAL A 65 2.85 -22.40 5.45
N ASP A 66 2.79 -23.45 4.67
CA ASP A 66 1.53 -24.11 4.37
C ASP A 66 1.10 -24.99 5.55
N LEU A 67 -0.13 -24.78 6.02
CA LEU A 67 -0.75 -25.52 7.12
C LEU A 67 -1.93 -26.33 6.57
N PRO A 68 -1.69 -27.56 6.06
CA PRO A 68 -2.70 -28.28 5.28
C PRO A 68 -3.97 -28.63 6.05
N HIS A 69 -3.89 -28.79 7.37
CA HIS A 69 -5.03 -29.10 8.22
C HIS A 69 -5.71 -27.85 8.82
N LYS A 70 -5.22 -26.64 8.49
CA LYS A 70 -5.77 -25.39 8.96
C LYS A 70 -6.49 -24.67 7.82
N TRP A 71 -7.46 -23.86 8.18
CA TRP A 71 -8.22 -23.01 7.27
C TRP A 71 -7.42 -21.76 6.83
N TYR A 72 -6.19 -21.62 7.32
CA TYR A 72 -5.28 -20.53 6.99
C TYR A 72 -3.86 -21.04 6.75
N ASN A 73 -3.08 -20.24 6.03
CA ASN A 73 -1.64 -20.31 5.93
C ASN A 73 -1.04 -19.04 6.49
N MET A 74 0.25 -19.02 6.71
CA MET A 74 0.99 -17.83 7.13
C MET A 74 2.17 -17.60 6.20
N SER A 75 2.50 -16.34 5.97
CA SER A 75 3.74 -15.97 5.31
C SER A 75 4.39 -14.77 5.97
N TYR A 76 5.68 -14.71 5.84
CA TYR A 76 6.44 -13.50 6.10
C TYR A 76 7.22 -13.12 4.84
N GLY A 77 7.36 -11.83 4.62
CA GLY A 77 8.00 -11.35 3.40
C GLY A 77 8.64 -9.99 3.56
N MET A 78 9.55 -9.72 2.66
CA MET A 78 10.19 -8.43 2.50
C MET A 78 9.94 -7.94 1.07
N GLN A 79 9.64 -6.66 0.94
CA GLN A 79 9.46 -6.02 -0.35
C GLN A 79 10.08 -4.63 -0.37
N LEU A 80 10.52 -4.25 -1.55
CA LEU A 80 11.00 -2.91 -1.87
C LEU A 80 10.02 -2.29 -2.85
N SER A 81 9.72 -1.03 -2.67
CA SER A 81 8.84 -0.30 -3.59
C SER A 81 9.42 1.08 -3.90
N GLU A 82 9.18 1.49 -5.12
CA GLU A 82 9.40 2.87 -5.58
C GLU A 82 8.05 3.41 -6.04
N ASN A 83 7.61 4.48 -5.42
CA ASN A 83 6.30 5.08 -5.65
C ASN A 83 6.46 6.57 -5.92
N TYR A 84 5.55 7.12 -6.71
CA TYR A 84 5.48 8.54 -6.96
C TYR A 84 4.24 9.11 -6.29
N LEU A 85 4.44 10.16 -5.49
CA LEU A 85 3.39 10.94 -4.85
C LEU A 85 3.24 12.25 -5.62
N LYS A 86 2.02 12.68 -5.83
CA LYS A 86 1.73 13.92 -6.52
C LYS A 86 1.09 14.90 -5.56
N ILE A 87 1.71 16.07 -5.39
CA ILE A 87 1.26 17.13 -4.50
C ILE A 87 1.14 18.41 -5.31
N SER A 88 0.02 19.10 -5.16
CA SER A 88 -0.26 20.34 -5.88
C SER A 88 0.68 21.47 -5.45
N GLY A 89 1.27 22.12 -6.43
CA GLY A 89 2.18 23.25 -6.25
C GLY A 89 2.05 24.29 -7.37
N ARG A 90 2.86 25.36 -7.29
CA ARG A 90 2.89 26.45 -8.27
C ARG A 90 4.28 27.03 -8.40
N PRO A 91 4.67 27.52 -9.60
CA PRO A 91 6.04 28.02 -9.85
C PRO A 91 6.32 29.39 -9.22
N SER A 92 5.30 30.15 -8.83
CA SER A 92 5.47 31.47 -8.23
C SER A 92 4.45 31.72 -7.12
N MET A 93 4.68 32.76 -6.31
CA MET A 93 3.71 33.22 -5.28
C MET A 93 2.38 33.67 -5.89
N SER A 94 2.34 33.97 -7.18
CA SER A 94 1.15 34.39 -7.89
C SER A 94 0.20 33.21 -8.08
N ILE A 95 -1.02 33.34 -7.60
CA ILE A 95 -2.09 32.35 -7.75
C ILE A 95 -2.45 32.29 -9.25
N GLY A 96 -2.29 31.13 -9.88
CA GLY A 96 -2.74 31.01 -11.26
C GLY A 96 -2.35 29.79 -12.07
N GLN A 97 -1.34 29.05 -11.68
CA GLN A 97 -0.99 27.81 -12.37
C GLN A 97 -0.79 26.70 -11.33
N GLU A 98 -1.78 25.84 -11.20
CA GLU A 98 -1.66 24.62 -10.42
C GLU A 98 -0.94 23.57 -11.24
N GLU A 99 0.10 22.98 -10.66
CA GLU A 99 0.87 21.90 -11.23
C GLU A 99 1.09 20.82 -10.18
N PHE A 100 0.95 19.55 -10.54
CA PHE A 100 1.26 18.45 -9.63
C PHE A 100 2.76 18.14 -9.64
N LEU A 101 3.38 18.34 -8.50
CA LEU A 101 4.79 18.02 -8.26
C LEU A 101 4.93 16.53 -7.94
N GLU A 102 5.74 15.82 -8.70
CA GLU A 102 5.97 14.40 -8.48
C GLU A 102 7.14 14.18 -7.51
N TYR A 103 6.85 13.52 -6.39
CA TYR A 103 7.82 13.11 -5.39
C TYR A 103 8.01 11.60 -5.45
N LYS A 104 9.25 11.19 -5.64
CA LYS A 104 9.66 9.80 -5.56
C LYS A 104 9.83 9.41 -4.10
N MET A 105 9.24 8.28 -3.71
CA MET A 105 9.36 7.67 -2.39
C MET A 105 9.83 6.22 -2.55
N PHE A 106 10.99 5.93 -2.01
CA PHE A 106 11.49 4.57 -1.87
C PHE A 106 11.10 4.02 -0.50
N ALA A 107 10.62 2.77 -0.46
CA ALA A 107 10.25 2.12 0.79
C ALA A 107 10.70 0.66 0.84
N ALA A 108 11.17 0.25 2.02
CA ALA A 108 11.41 -1.15 2.36
C ALA A 108 10.34 -1.60 3.36
N GLN A 109 9.73 -2.75 3.13
CA GLN A 109 8.58 -3.22 3.88
C GLN A 109 8.78 -4.66 4.33
N LEU A 110 8.39 -4.95 5.59
CA LEU A 110 8.33 -6.29 6.16
C LEU A 110 6.87 -6.60 6.50
N ALA A 111 6.34 -7.67 5.94
CA ALA A 111 4.96 -8.09 6.12
C ALA A 111 4.88 -9.46 6.80
N LEU A 112 3.93 -9.60 7.72
CA LEU A 112 3.49 -10.88 8.27
C LEU A 112 2.02 -11.07 7.90
N LEU A 113 1.72 -12.05 7.05
CA LEU A 113 0.38 -12.22 6.49
C LEU A 113 -0.22 -13.56 6.90
N GLY A 114 -1.50 -13.53 7.28
CA GLY A 114 -2.38 -14.68 7.31
C GLY A 114 -3.13 -14.79 5.98
N HIS A 115 -3.18 -16.00 5.43
CA HIS A 115 -3.88 -16.33 4.19
C HIS A 115 -5.07 -17.21 4.52
N LEU A 116 -6.25 -16.64 4.58
CA LEU A 116 -7.50 -17.36 4.87
C LEU A 116 -7.93 -18.12 3.62
N LYS A 117 -7.99 -19.46 3.69
CA LYS A 117 -8.32 -20.33 2.55
C LYS A 117 -9.83 -20.28 2.26
N VAL A 118 -10.22 -19.65 1.14
CA VAL A 118 -11.61 -19.59 0.69
C VAL A 118 -11.93 -20.80 -0.20
N VAL A 119 -11.04 -21.10 -1.16
CA VAL A 119 -11.14 -22.28 -2.03
C VAL A 119 -9.79 -23.00 -1.97
N GLY A 120 -9.57 -23.77 -0.91
CA GLY A 120 -8.28 -24.40 -0.67
C GLY A 120 -7.14 -23.36 -0.66
N SER A 121 -6.02 -23.69 -1.28
CA SER A 121 -4.92 -22.74 -1.48
C SER A 121 -5.00 -21.95 -2.78
N TYR A 122 -6.08 -22.19 -3.59
CA TYR A 122 -6.25 -21.52 -4.88
C TYR A 122 -6.77 -20.09 -4.77
N LEU A 123 -7.63 -19.82 -3.77
CA LEU A 123 -8.17 -18.49 -3.48
C LEU A 123 -8.03 -18.23 -1.98
N THR A 124 -7.31 -17.18 -1.64
CA THR A 124 -7.13 -16.75 -0.25
C THR A 124 -7.51 -15.29 -0.08
N ILE A 125 -7.99 -14.97 1.12
CA ILE A 125 -8.04 -13.60 1.62
C ILE A 125 -6.78 -13.39 2.46
N ASP A 126 -6.04 -12.37 2.17
CA ASP A 126 -4.76 -12.08 2.80
C ASP A 126 -4.92 -10.90 3.75
N VAL A 127 -4.44 -11.03 4.98
CA VAL A 127 -4.53 -9.96 5.98
C VAL A 127 -3.31 -10.00 6.90
N GLY A 128 -2.81 -8.84 7.28
CA GLY A 128 -1.74 -8.79 8.28
C GLY A 128 -1.10 -7.42 8.45
N PRO A 129 -0.26 -7.31 9.48
CA PRO A 129 0.53 -6.13 9.74
C PRO A 129 1.75 -6.04 8.81
N MET A 130 2.20 -4.79 8.61
CA MET A 130 3.37 -4.47 7.84
C MET A 130 4.15 -3.35 8.52
N LEU A 131 5.45 -3.53 8.66
CA LEU A 131 6.39 -2.48 9.03
C LEU A 131 7.00 -1.90 7.76
N GLN A 132 7.09 -0.59 7.68
CA GLN A 132 7.64 0.11 6.53
C GLN A 132 8.70 1.11 6.95
N TYR A 133 9.81 1.10 6.24
CA TYR A 133 10.86 2.10 6.33
C TYR A 133 10.89 2.91 5.04
N ASN A 134 10.66 4.22 5.14
CA ASN A 134 10.68 5.15 4.01
C ASN A 134 12.02 5.86 3.91
N GLY A 135 12.50 6.07 2.70
CA GLY A 135 13.43 7.14 2.38
C GLY A 135 12.78 8.52 2.58
N LYS A 136 13.53 9.58 2.38
CA LYS A 136 12.96 10.92 2.19
C LYS A 136 12.24 10.99 0.85
N LEU A 137 11.35 11.96 0.70
CA LEU A 137 10.80 12.28 -0.61
C LEU A 137 11.88 12.96 -1.46
N GLU A 138 11.93 12.61 -2.73
CA GLU A 138 12.83 13.21 -3.69
C GLU A 138 12.00 13.78 -4.85
N LEU A 139 12.13 15.07 -5.13
CA LEU A 139 11.48 15.65 -6.30
C LEU A 139 12.03 15.00 -7.57
N LYS A 140 11.12 14.56 -8.44
CA LYS A 140 11.48 13.97 -9.73
C LYS A 140 12.15 15.00 -10.64
N ASN A 141 11.72 16.26 -10.56
CA ASN A 141 12.33 17.38 -11.24
C ASN A 141 12.93 18.34 -10.19
N GLU A 142 14.25 18.41 -10.14
CA GLU A 142 14.97 19.25 -9.17
C GLU A 142 14.75 20.76 -9.37
N ASP A 143 14.40 21.20 -10.58
CA ASP A 143 14.09 22.60 -10.86
C ASP A 143 12.83 23.09 -10.12
N GLN A 144 11.98 22.16 -9.69
CA GLN A 144 10.74 22.44 -8.95
C GLN A 144 10.94 22.61 -7.44
N LYS A 145 12.17 22.51 -6.90
CA LYS A 145 12.47 22.66 -5.48
C LYS A 145 12.01 24.01 -4.89
N SER A 146 12.08 25.06 -5.69
CA SER A 146 11.67 26.41 -5.32
C SER A 146 10.17 26.70 -5.57
N TYR A 147 9.41 25.71 -6.04
CA TYR A 147 7.97 25.86 -6.22
C TYR A 147 7.27 25.91 -4.86
N TYR A 148 6.18 26.62 -4.80
CA TYR A 148 5.36 26.75 -3.59
C TYR A 148 4.28 25.68 -3.58
N ILE A 149 4.04 25.11 -2.41
CA ILE A 149 2.93 24.18 -2.19
C ILE A 149 1.62 24.97 -2.14
N ASN A 150 0.62 24.50 -2.89
CA ASN A 150 -0.70 25.10 -2.83
C ASN A 150 -1.31 24.93 -1.43
N ALA A 151 -2.20 25.82 -1.02
CA ALA A 151 -2.71 26.03 0.34
C ALA A 151 -1.75 26.74 1.30
N TYR A 152 -0.47 26.96 0.95
CA TYR A 152 0.48 27.71 1.78
C TYR A 152 1.02 28.92 1.02
N THR A 153 1.41 29.95 1.79
CA THR A 153 1.96 31.17 1.20
C THR A 153 3.43 31.01 0.82
N ASN A 154 4.24 30.47 1.74
CA ASN A 154 5.68 30.43 1.59
C ASN A 154 6.29 29.02 1.69
N LEU A 155 5.49 27.98 1.87
CA LEU A 155 5.98 26.60 1.97
C LEU A 155 6.50 26.13 0.61
N MET A 156 7.77 25.78 0.54
CA MET A 156 8.42 25.32 -0.68
C MET A 156 8.33 23.79 -0.85
N ALA A 157 8.46 23.35 -2.09
CA ALA A 157 8.44 21.93 -2.43
C ALA A 157 9.56 21.13 -1.75
N ASP A 158 10.72 21.72 -1.53
CA ASP A 158 11.85 21.08 -0.84
C ASP A 158 11.60 20.91 0.67
N ASP A 159 10.81 21.79 1.29
CA ASP A 159 10.53 21.78 2.73
C ASP A 159 9.73 20.57 3.19
N ILE A 160 8.92 19.97 2.29
CA ILE A 160 8.08 18.81 2.63
C ILE A 160 8.73 17.46 2.31
N THR A 161 10.00 17.44 1.87
CA THR A 161 10.73 16.20 1.55
C THR A 161 11.00 15.30 2.75
N PRO A 162 11.17 15.80 4.01
CA PRO A 162 11.42 14.95 5.16
C PRO A 162 10.14 14.34 5.72
N ILE A 163 9.93 13.06 5.46
CA ILE A 163 8.80 12.29 5.98
C ILE A 163 9.21 11.35 7.11
N SER A 164 8.21 10.76 7.79
CA SER A 164 8.44 9.73 8.81
C SER A 164 9.07 8.50 8.18
N GLN A 165 10.21 8.09 8.71
CA GLN A 165 10.94 6.94 8.19
C GLN A 165 10.26 5.62 8.58
N PHE A 166 9.85 5.47 9.85
CA PHE A 166 9.19 4.24 10.32
C PHE A 166 7.69 4.42 10.35
N ASN A 167 7.01 3.49 9.67
CA ASN A 167 5.56 3.46 9.57
C ASN A 167 5.03 2.05 9.85
N PHE A 168 3.84 2.01 10.45
CA PHE A 168 3.08 0.80 10.68
C PHE A 168 1.84 0.81 9.81
N ASN A 169 1.68 -0.26 9.03
CA ASN A 169 0.60 -0.39 8.06
C ASN A 169 -0.18 -1.69 8.32
N GLY A 170 -1.41 -1.71 7.84
CA GLY A 170 -2.21 -2.91 7.68
C GLY A 170 -2.38 -3.26 6.22
N LEU A 171 -2.42 -4.55 5.93
CA LEU A 171 -2.65 -5.07 4.60
C LEU A 171 -3.90 -5.94 4.61
N VAL A 172 -4.77 -5.73 3.62
CA VAL A 172 -5.87 -6.63 3.28
C VAL A 172 -5.86 -6.86 1.78
N GLY A 173 -6.14 -8.09 1.35
CA GLY A 173 -6.13 -8.39 -0.08
C GLY A 173 -6.70 -9.75 -0.41
N ALA A 174 -6.55 -10.13 -1.66
CA ALA A 174 -6.91 -11.45 -2.15
C ALA A 174 -5.81 -11.98 -3.07
N SER A 175 -5.59 -13.28 -3.01
CA SER A 175 -4.68 -13.97 -3.91
C SER A 175 -5.42 -15.12 -4.59
N VAL A 176 -5.24 -15.23 -5.89
CA VAL A 176 -5.74 -16.35 -6.68
C VAL A 176 -4.59 -16.99 -7.45
N GLY A 177 -4.51 -18.31 -7.42
CA GLY A 177 -3.40 -18.95 -8.09
C GLY A 177 -3.56 -20.45 -8.29
N TYR A 178 -2.68 -20.97 -9.10
CA TYR A 178 -2.61 -22.39 -9.40
C TYR A 178 -1.16 -22.84 -9.45
N LYS A 179 -0.86 -23.91 -8.73
CA LYS A 179 0.51 -24.44 -8.61
C LYS A 179 1.47 -23.37 -8.09
N PHE A 180 2.41 -22.96 -8.93
CA PHE A 180 3.50 -22.04 -8.60
C PHE A 180 3.23 -20.56 -8.93
N ILE A 181 2.11 -20.25 -9.59
CA ILE A 181 1.77 -18.85 -9.96
C ILE A 181 0.56 -18.38 -9.16
N LYS A 182 0.67 -17.19 -8.57
CA LYS A 182 -0.43 -16.50 -7.88
C LYS A 182 -0.53 -15.05 -8.35
N LEU A 183 -1.73 -14.58 -8.62
CA LEU A 183 -2.05 -13.17 -8.79
C LEU A 183 -2.53 -12.61 -7.46
N ARG A 184 -2.15 -11.38 -7.17
CA ARG A 184 -2.47 -10.69 -5.91
C ARG A 184 -3.06 -9.32 -6.19
N ALA A 185 -4.13 -8.99 -5.46
CA ALA A 185 -4.67 -7.65 -5.35
C ALA A 185 -4.68 -7.30 -3.87
N GLN A 186 -4.00 -6.21 -3.47
CA GLN A 186 -3.83 -5.85 -2.07
C GLN A 186 -4.09 -4.37 -1.86
N TYR A 187 -4.67 -4.03 -0.71
CA TYR A 187 -4.80 -2.68 -0.21
C TYR A 187 -3.98 -2.56 1.06
N ILE A 188 -3.11 -1.58 1.11
CA ILE A 188 -2.21 -1.29 2.23
C ILE A 188 -2.59 0.08 2.77
N TYR A 189 -2.91 0.15 4.06
CA TYR A 189 -3.25 1.38 4.76
C TYR A 189 -2.26 1.67 5.88
N GLY A 190 -1.71 2.88 5.88
CA GLY A 190 -0.79 3.37 6.90
C GLY A 190 -1.55 3.91 8.11
N PHE A 191 -1.35 3.29 9.27
CA PHE A 191 -1.94 3.76 10.54
C PHE A 191 -1.15 4.90 11.17
N THR A 192 0.09 5.11 10.73
CA THR A 192 0.97 6.16 11.25
C THR A 192 0.98 7.37 10.33
N ASN A 193 1.09 8.55 10.93
CA ASN A 193 1.20 9.80 10.19
C ASN A 193 2.55 9.90 9.46
N ILE A 194 2.53 9.83 8.13
CA ILE A 194 3.72 9.92 7.29
C ILE A 194 4.38 11.31 7.35
N PHE A 195 3.60 12.37 7.58
CA PHE A 195 4.07 13.75 7.69
C PHE A 195 4.46 14.18 9.11
N LYS A 196 4.43 13.26 10.09
CA LYS A 196 4.75 13.59 11.48
C LYS A 196 6.08 14.35 11.65
N LYS A 197 7.07 14.05 10.81
CA LYS A 197 8.41 14.66 10.89
C LYS A 197 8.39 16.15 10.52
N LEU A 198 7.46 16.59 9.66
CA LEU A 198 7.30 18.00 9.29
C LEU A 198 6.90 18.85 10.49
N ASN A 199 6.13 18.31 11.44
CA ASN A 199 5.70 19.01 12.65
C ASN A 199 6.85 19.35 13.63
N SER A 200 8.03 18.77 13.43
CA SER A 200 9.22 19.04 14.24
C SER A 200 10.23 19.96 13.54
N GLN A 201 9.87 20.48 12.37
CA GLN A 201 10.71 21.39 11.60
C GLN A 201 10.21 22.82 11.73
N ASP A 202 11.13 23.76 11.59
CA ASP A 202 10.82 25.20 11.53
C ASP A 202 10.49 25.57 10.08
N ILE A 203 9.23 25.33 9.70
CA ILE A 203 8.70 25.59 8.36
C ILE A 203 7.63 26.69 8.44
N ASP A 204 7.60 27.56 7.41
CA ASP A 204 6.57 28.59 7.30
C ASP A 204 5.25 27.98 6.86
N THR A 205 4.30 27.91 7.80
CA THR A 205 2.96 27.36 7.57
C THR A 205 1.91 28.43 7.30
N SER A 206 2.35 29.67 6.98
CA SER A 206 1.43 30.79 6.70
C SER A 206 0.47 30.43 5.55
N GLY A 207 -0.80 30.69 5.78
CA GLY A 207 -1.88 30.42 4.82
C GLY A 207 -2.52 29.04 4.92
N GLY A 208 -1.87 28.07 5.58
CA GLY A 208 -2.35 26.71 5.73
C GLY A 208 -2.35 26.22 7.18
N GLU A 209 -2.63 24.93 7.36
CA GLU A 209 -2.61 24.28 8.67
C GLU A 209 -1.18 24.01 9.15
N SER A 210 -0.91 24.29 10.42
CA SER A 210 0.41 24.11 11.03
C SER A 210 0.66 22.66 11.52
N ASN A 211 -0.37 21.82 11.56
CA ASN A 211 -0.26 20.44 12.02
C ASN A 211 -0.40 19.48 10.85
N PHE A 212 0.74 18.98 10.39
CA PHE A 212 0.80 18.06 9.25
C PHE A 212 0.36 16.66 9.65
N LYS A 213 -0.64 16.15 8.93
CA LYS A 213 -1.16 14.80 9.08
C LYS A 213 -1.33 14.17 7.71
N GLY A 214 -1.03 12.89 7.60
CA GLY A 214 -1.27 12.14 6.39
C GLY A 214 -1.13 10.64 6.63
N ASN A 215 -2.06 9.89 6.07
CA ASN A 215 -2.08 8.44 6.10
C ASN A 215 -1.90 7.92 4.68
N GLN A 216 -0.90 7.08 4.50
CA GLN A 216 -0.65 6.44 3.20
C GLN A 216 -1.75 5.43 2.91
N ASN A 217 -2.23 5.42 1.68
CA ASN A 217 -3.03 4.33 1.13
C ASN A 217 -2.43 3.86 -0.20
N MET A 218 -2.37 2.55 -0.41
CA MET A 218 -1.73 1.98 -1.59
C MET A 218 -2.48 0.74 -2.07
N LEU A 219 -2.83 0.72 -3.35
CA LEU A 219 -3.30 -0.46 -4.06
C LEU A 219 -2.14 -1.14 -4.75
N VAL A 220 -2.09 -2.45 -4.68
CA VAL A 220 -1.05 -3.28 -5.30
C VAL A 220 -1.72 -4.35 -6.16
N PHE A 221 -1.27 -4.46 -7.40
CA PHE A 221 -1.65 -5.55 -8.31
C PHE A 221 -0.38 -6.23 -8.80
N GLY A 222 -0.25 -7.51 -8.54
CA GLY A 222 0.99 -8.20 -8.86
C GLY A 222 0.84 -9.70 -9.03
N ALA A 223 1.96 -10.32 -9.39
CA ALA A 223 2.08 -11.75 -9.53
C ALA A 223 3.22 -12.30 -8.67
N MET A 224 3.05 -13.50 -8.18
CA MET A 224 4.04 -14.24 -7.38
C MET A 224 4.32 -15.58 -8.04
N ILE A 225 5.58 -15.94 -8.08
CA ILE A 225 6.05 -17.28 -8.46
C ILE A 225 6.60 -17.92 -7.20
N SER A 226 6.07 -19.09 -6.86
CA SER A 226 6.49 -19.89 -5.68
C SER A 226 7.26 -21.14 -6.14
N PHE A 227 8.25 -21.55 -5.36
CA PHE A 227 9.09 -22.72 -5.61
C PHE A 227 9.52 -23.38 -4.31
#